data_32aec50511a3230948a9cf24c39e9078
#
_entry.id   32aec50511a3230948a9cf24c39e9078
#
_cell.length_a   1.000
_cell.length_b   1.000
_cell.length_c   1.000
_cell.angle_alpha   90.00
_cell.angle_beta   90.00
_cell.angle_gamma   90.00
#
_symmetry.space_group_name_H-M   'P 1'
#
loop_
_entity.id
_entity.type
_entity.pdbx_description
1 polymer ?
#
loop_
_entity_poly.entity_id
_entity_poly.type
_entity_poly.pdbx_seq_one_letter_code
_entity_poly.pdbx_strand_id
1 'polypeptide(L)'
;MKKLAVLFLSLSFITFQSCKKELETLGAPPTEADAAFTYSASAESDNIIIFKASNPDVVAKWNFGNNALGQGTEARGTYPTAGTYDVTLTVFTKGGSASSTQQIVIAEDDLSLLDDPIFNFLTGGIDVGSKTWVIDSNYDGHFGVGVNPTDPAFGEIPHYYSAEPNQQSGNGMYDDKYIFSLDGFKFDM
;
A
#
# COMPACT_ATOMS: atom_id res chain seq x y z
N MET A 1 37.13 15.14 -65.55
CA MET A 1 35.92 14.36 -65.18
C MET A 1 36.23 13.06 -64.43
N LYS A 2 37.24 12.25 -64.80
CA LYS A 2 37.56 10.98 -64.12
C LYS A 2 38.05 11.12 -62.67
N LYS A 3 38.72 12.22 -62.32
CA LYS A 3 39.20 12.47 -60.93
C LYS A 3 38.10 12.88 -59.96
N LEU A 4 37.00 13.51 -60.45
CA LEU A 4 35.86 13.88 -59.62
C LEU A 4 34.97 12.72 -59.26
N ALA A 5 34.85 11.73 -60.14
CA ALA A 5 34.08 10.50 -59.91
C ALA A 5 34.72 9.61 -58.84
N VAL A 6 36.04 9.58 -58.73
CA VAL A 6 36.77 8.80 -57.71
C VAL A 6 36.60 9.46 -56.31
N LEU A 7 36.54 10.80 -56.25
CA LEU A 7 36.33 11.50 -55.00
C LEU A 7 34.91 11.30 -54.45
N PHE A 8 33.88 11.24 -55.29
CA PHE A 8 32.51 10.91 -54.88
C PHE A 8 32.33 9.43 -54.43
N LEU A 9 33.08 8.52 -55.03
CA LEU A 9 33.02 7.09 -54.68
C LEU A 9 33.67 6.81 -53.31
N SER A 10 34.71 7.59 -52.94
CA SER A 10 35.38 7.46 -51.65
C SER A 10 34.57 8.08 -50.49
N LEU A 11 33.76 9.10 -50.77
CA LEU A 11 32.93 9.78 -49.77
C LEU A 11 31.66 8.95 -49.40
N SER A 12 31.22 8.06 -50.34
CA SER A 12 30.03 7.22 -50.13
C SER A 12 30.26 6.03 -49.16
N PHE A 13 31.53 5.74 -48.81
CA PHE A 13 31.87 4.59 -47.94
C PHE A 13 31.89 4.90 -46.43
N ILE A 14 31.72 6.17 -46.04
CA ILE A 14 31.84 6.60 -44.62
C ILE A 14 30.49 6.60 -43.88
N THR A 15 29.37 6.33 -44.54
CA THR A 15 28.04 6.52 -43.91
C THR A 15 27.40 5.27 -43.31
N PHE A 16 28.07 4.12 -43.26
CA PHE A 16 27.51 2.90 -42.67
C PHE A 16 28.18 2.49 -41.36
N GLN A 17 28.56 3.46 -40.52
CA GLN A 17 28.77 3.22 -39.11
C GLN A 17 27.39 3.27 -38.42
N SER A 18 26.56 2.27 -38.67
CA SER A 18 25.38 2.02 -37.87
C SER A 18 25.83 1.79 -36.44
N CYS A 19 25.48 2.69 -35.52
CA CYS A 19 25.59 2.43 -34.09
C CYS A 19 24.87 1.10 -33.81
N LYS A 20 25.58 0.02 -33.62
CA LYS A 20 25.03 -1.18 -33.02
C LYS A 20 24.67 -0.80 -31.58
N LYS A 21 23.42 -0.48 -31.34
CA LYS A 21 22.86 -0.43 -29.98
C LYS A 21 23.01 -1.84 -29.44
N GLU A 22 23.94 -2.04 -28.53
CA GLU A 22 23.98 -3.28 -27.77
C GLU A 22 22.66 -3.36 -27.00
N LEU A 23 21.83 -4.29 -27.41
CA LEU A 23 20.63 -4.63 -26.65
C LEU A 23 21.13 -5.30 -25.36
N GLU A 24 20.93 -4.66 -24.23
CA GLU A 24 21.16 -5.32 -22.95
C GLU A 24 20.34 -6.61 -22.94
N THR A 25 21.03 -7.74 -22.80
CA THR A 25 20.34 -9.03 -22.66
C THR A 25 19.68 -9.05 -21.28
N LEU A 26 18.37 -9.27 -21.26
CA LEU A 26 17.67 -9.59 -20.04
C LEU A 26 18.31 -10.83 -19.42
N GLY A 27 18.52 -10.80 -18.10
CA GLY A 27 19.01 -11.96 -17.35
C GLY A 27 18.04 -13.15 -17.46
N ALA A 28 18.45 -14.30 -16.96
CA ALA A 28 17.55 -15.43 -16.84
C ALA A 28 16.34 -15.05 -15.95
N PRO A 29 15.11 -15.51 -16.27
CA PRO A 29 13.96 -15.31 -15.41
C PRO A 29 14.21 -15.92 -14.02
N PRO A 30 13.82 -15.25 -12.95
CA PRO A 30 13.89 -15.83 -11.61
C PRO A 30 12.93 -17.02 -11.49
N THR A 31 13.26 -17.93 -10.60
CA THR A 31 12.47 -19.11 -10.26
C THR A 31 11.79 -18.94 -8.91
N GLU A 32 10.89 -19.85 -8.54
CA GLU A 32 10.28 -19.87 -7.20
C GLU A 32 11.35 -20.01 -6.10
N ALA A 33 12.45 -20.72 -6.36
CA ALA A 33 13.55 -20.83 -5.42
C ALA A 33 14.27 -19.50 -5.14
N ASP A 34 14.27 -18.57 -6.08
CA ASP A 34 14.81 -17.23 -5.90
C ASP A 34 13.89 -16.37 -5.00
N ALA A 35 12.60 -16.71 -4.91
CA ALA A 35 11.62 -16.11 -4.02
C ALA A 35 11.51 -16.86 -2.66
N ALA A 36 12.40 -17.78 -2.35
CA ALA A 36 12.41 -18.44 -1.05
C ALA A 36 12.66 -17.41 0.07
N PHE A 37 12.02 -17.62 1.23
CA PHE A 37 12.17 -16.78 2.40
C PHE A 37 12.06 -17.56 3.70
N THR A 38 12.51 -16.93 4.77
CA THR A 38 12.36 -17.41 6.15
C THR A 38 11.61 -16.38 6.96
N TYR A 39 11.06 -16.78 8.11
CA TYR A 39 10.40 -15.88 9.03
C TYR A 39 10.64 -16.29 10.49
N SER A 40 10.52 -15.34 11.40
CA SER A 40 10.57 -15.55 12.84
C SER A 40 9.77 -14.48 13.56
N ALA A 41 9.24 -14.82 14.74
CA ALA A 41 8.67 -13.79 15.61
C ALA A 41 9.74 -12.78 16.04
N SER A 42 9.32 -11.54 16.24
CA SER A 42 10.19 -10.50 16.79
C SER A 42 10.34 -10.67 18.31
N ALA A 43 11.37 -10.00 18.87
CA ALA A 43 11.52 -9.97 20.33
C ALA A 43 10.47 -9.09 21.04
N GLU A 44 9.68 -8.30 20.30
CA GLU A 44 8.68 -7.38 20.83
C GLU A 44 7.34 -8.08 21.07
N SER A 45 6.91 -8.95 20.15
CA SER A 45 5.65 -9.67 20.20
C SER A 45 5.71 -10.89 19.27
N ASP A 46 5.07 -11.98 19.65
CA ASP A 46 4.89 -13.18 18.81
C ASP A 46 3.96 -12.89 17.59
N ASN A 47 3.21 -11.79 17.62
CA ASN A 47 2.33 -11.33 16.56
C ASN A 47 3.03 -10.36 15.59
N ILE A 48 4.30 -10.10 15.79
CA ILE A 48 5.15 -9.33 14.89
C ILE A 48 6.15 -10.28 14.25
N ILE A 49 6.01 -10.49 12.96
CA ILE A 49 6.85 -11.43 12.22
C ILE A 49 7.84 -10.68 11.35
N ILE A 50 9.09 -11.08 11.46
CA ILE A 50 10.19 -10.59 10.60
C ILE A 50 10.39 -11.59 9.49
N PHE A 51 10.23 -11.16 8.26
CA PHE A 51 10.43 -11.94 7.05
C PHE A 51 11.75 -11.58 6.40
N LYS A 52 12.46 -12.58 5.90
CA LYS A 52 13.75 -12.42 5.23
C LYS A 52 13.76 -13.19 3.91
N ALA A 53 13.96 -12.47 2.79
CA ALA A 53 14.23 -13.10 1.51
C ALA A 53 15.57 -13.85 1.57
N SER A 54 15.63 -15.05 1.02
CA SER A 54 16.87 -15.85 1.00
C SER A 54 17.90 -15.28 0.02
N ASN A 55 17.45 -14.59 -1.02
CA ASN A 55 18.32 -13.92 -1.99
C ASN A 55 18.37 -12.39 -1.68
N PRO A 56 19.55 -11.85 -1.31
CA PRO A 56 19.68 -10.43 -0.98
C PRO A 56 19.76 -9.52 -2.23
N ASP A 57 19.98 -10.08 -3.42
CA ASP A 57 20.25 -9.33 -4.65
C ASP A 57 19.00 -9.10 -5.51
N VAL A 58 17.81 -9.20 -4.92
CA VAL A 58 16.52 -9.00 -5.58
C VAL A 58 15.79 -7.77 -5.10
N VAL A 59 14.92 -7.24 -5.94
CA VAL A 59 13.89 -6.32 -5.48
C VAL A 59 12.72 -7.14 -4.96
N ALA A 60 12.43 -7.06 -3.67
CA ALA A 60 11.44 -7.87 -3.00
C ALA A 60 10.19 -7.05 -2.65
N LYS A 61 9.02 -7.64 -2.90
CA LYS A 61 7.71 -7.14 -2.47
C LYS A 61 6.96 -8.22 -1.72
N TRP A 62 6.32 -7.84 -0.63
CA TRP A 62 5.60 -8.74 0.26
C TRP A 62 4.10 -8.43 0.23
N ASN A 63 3.32 -9.49 0.26
CA ASN A 63 1.92 -9.46 0.68
C ASN A 63 1.84 -10.32 1.94
N PHE A 64 1.46 -9.71 3.06
CA PHE A 64 1.45 -10.39 4.36
C PHE A 64 0.19 -11.23 4.61
N GLY A 65 -0.76 -11.27 3.67
CA GLY A 65 -1.99 -12.04 3.79
C GLY A 65 -3.07 -11.39 4.67
N ASN A 66 -2.79 -10.22 5.23
CA ASN A 66 -3.70 -9.43 6.08
C ASN A 66 -4.03 -8.05 5.48
N ASN A 67 -4.00 -7.93 4.16
CA ASN A 67 -4.14 -6.69 3.37
C ASN A 67 -2.97 -5.69 3.51
N ALA A 68 -1.98 -5.97 4.35
CA ALA A 68 -0.78 -5.15 4.42
C ALA A 68 0.26 -5.62 3.40
N LEU A 69 1.04 -4.66 2.92
CA LEU A 69 2.11 -4.87 1.95
C LEU A 69 3.44 -4.41 2.52
N GLY A 70 4.53 -5.02 2.04
CA GLY A 70 5.89 -4.65 2.39
C GLY A 70 6.84 -4.66 1.20
N GLN A 71 8.03 -4.14 1.41
CA GLN A 71 9.10 -4.15 0.40
C GLN A 71 10.47 -4.24 1.07
N GLY A 72 11.46 -4.67 0.29
CA GLY A 72 12.82 -4.90 0.77
C GLY A 72 13.08 -6.36 1.09
N THR A 73 14.36 -6.75 1.16
CA THR A 73 14.79 -8.13 1.44
C THR A 73 14.54 -8.56 2.86
N GLU A 74 14.32 -7.62 3.77
CA GLU A 74 13.77 -7.84 5.10
C GLU A 74 12.53 -6.97 5.28
N ALA A 75 11.45 -7.54 5.84
CA ALA A 75 10.19 -6.85 6.04
C ALA A 75 9.52 -7.29 7.34
N ARG A 76 8.73 -6.41 7.95
CA ARG A 76 7.99 -6.64 9.18
C ARG A 76 6.50 -6.72 8.88
N GLY A 77 5.89 -7.83 9.23
CA GLY A 77 4.44 -8.01 9.23
C GLY A 77 3.90 -7.95 10.65
N THR A 78 2.77 -7.28 10.85
CA THR A 78 2.08 -7.14 12.15
C THR A 78 0.71 -7.79 12.05
N TYR A 79 0.38 -8.67 12.98
CA TYR A 79 -0.81 -9.50 12.97
C TYR A 79 -1.57 -9.35 14.30
N PRO A 80 -2.43 -8.35 14.45
CA PRO A 80 -3.15 -8.09 15.70
C PRO A 80 -4.10 -9.23 16.11
N THR A 81 -4.58 -10.01 15.13
CA THR A 81 -5.54 -11.08 15.37
C THR A 81 -4.94 -12.45 15.09
N ALA A 82 -5.37 -13.46 15.87
CA ALA A 82 -5.07 -14.85 15.62
C ALA A 82 -5.62 -15.29 14.28
N GLY A 83 -4.94 -16.23 13.65
CA GLY A 83 -5.36 -16.74 12.35
C GLY A 83 -4.25 -17.39 11.57
N THR A 84 -4.61 -17.80 10.36
CA THR A 84 -3.69 -18.36 9.39
C THR A 84 -3.61 -17.40 8.21
N TYR A 85 -2.39 -17.01 7.86
CA TYR A 85 -2.12 -15.99 6.86
C TYR A 85 -1.20 -16.55 5.77
N ASP A 86 -1.59 -16.37 4.51
CA ASP A 86 -0.78 -16.75 3.35
C ASP A 86 0.13 -15.58 2.97
N VAL A 87 1.40 -15.68 3.34
CA VAL A 87 2.41 -14.65 3.06
C VAL A 87 3.08 -14.95 1.74
N THR A 88 3.05 -13.99 0.82
CA THR A 88 3.65 -14.11 -0.50
C THR A 88 4.81 -13.13 -0.66
N LEU A 89 5.97 -13.66 -1.02
CA LEU A 89 7.11 -12.89 -1.52
C LEU A 89 7.12 -12.90 -3.04
N THR A 90 7.17 -11.74 -3.67
CA THR A 90 7.44 -11.57 -5.09
C THR A 90 8.80 -10.89 -5.26
N VAL A 91 9.69 -11.55 -5.99
CA VAL A 91 11.01 -11.02 -6.33
C VAL A 91 11.06 -10.60 -7.79
N PHE A 92 11.80 -9.52 -8.02
CA PHE A 92 11.99 -8.94 -9.34
C PHE A 92 13.49 -8.88 -9.65
N THR A 93 13.85 -9.30 -10.85
CA THR A 93 15.20 -9.22 -11.42
C THR A 93 15.13 -8.59 -12.82
N LYS A 94 16.25 -8.38 -13.47
CA LYS A 94 16.29 -7.94 -14.88
C LYS A 94 15.61 -8.95 -15.82
N GLY A 95 15.53 -10.23 -15.43
CA GLY A 95 14.95 -11.31 -16.23
C GLY A 95 13.44 -11.49 -16.04
N GLY A 96 12.82 -10.82 -15.07
CA GLY A 96 11.39 -10.97 -14.79
C GLY A 96 11.08 -11.02 -13.30
N SER A 97 10.00 -11.69 -12.94
CA SER A 97 9.56 -11.89 -11.55
C SER A 97 9.19 -13.34 -11.25
N ALA A 98 9.33 -13.72 -10.00
CA ALA A 98 8.85 -15.00 -9.46
C ALA A 98 8.27 -14.77 -8.06
N SER A 99 7.42 -15.68 -7.61
CA SER A 99 6.79 -15.59 -6.30
C SER A 99 6.79 -16.92 -5.59
N SER A 100 6.86 -16.88 -4.26
CA SER A 100 6.56 -18.03 -3.41
C SER A 100 5.60 -17.62 -2.29
N THR A 101 4.82 -18.57 -1.78
CA THR A 101 3.87 -18.35 -0.71
C THR A 101 4.11 -19.37 0.40
N GLN A 102 4.14 -18.88 1.65
CA GLN A 102 4.17 -19.72 2.84
C GLN A 102 3.04 -19.31 3.78
N GLN A 103 2.46 -20.30 4.44
CA GLN A 103 1.44 -20.09 5.44
C GLN A 103 2.09 -19.91 6.81
N ILE A 104 1.66 -18.89 7.54
CA ILE A 104 2.03 -18.67 8.94
C ILE A 104 0.79 -18.77 9.82
N VAL A 105 0.99 -19.17 11.08
CA VAL A 105 -0.08 -19.28 12.08
C VAL A 105 0.22 -18.32 13.22
N ILE A 106 -0.71 -17.44 13.51
CA ILE A 106 -0.71 -16.56 14.69
C ILE A 106 -1.66 -17.22 15.70
N ALA A 107 -1.14 -17.58 16.87
CA ALA A 107 -1.85 -18.41 17.82
C ALA A 107 -2.91 -17.65 18.62
N GLU A 108 -2.63 -16.40 18.99
CA GLU A 108 -3.46 -15.59 19.89
C GLU A 108 -3.58 -14.15 19.36
N ASP A 109 -4.64 -13.44 19.80
CA ASP A 109 -4.80 -12.03 19.51
C ASP A 109 -3.83 -11.19 20.34
N ASP A 110 -3.26 -10.14 19.71
CA ASP A 110 -2.52 -9.08 20.39
C ASP A 110 -3.08 -7.74 19.95
N LEU A 111 -4.21 -7.35 20.54
CA LEU A 111 -4.90 -6.11 20.18
C LEU A 111 -4.10 -4.86 20.60
N SER A 112 -3.07 -5.00 21.46
CA SER A 112 -2.20 -3.87 21.80
C SER A 112 -1.46 -3.30 20.59
N LEU A 113 -1.31 -4.11 19.54
CA LEU A 113 -0.74 -3.69 18.26
C LEU A 113 -1.65 -2.74 17.46
N LEU A 114 -2.89 -2.55 17.90
CA LEU A 114 -3.86 -1.61 17.37
C LEU A 114 -3.99 -0.33 18.22
N ASP A 115 -3.14 -0.15 19.21
CA ASP A 115 -3.09 1.07 20.01
C ASP A 115 -2.48 2.22 19.20
N ASP A 116 -3.25 2.68 18.22
CA ASP A 116 -2.93 3.79 17.32
C ASP A 116 -3.96 4.91 17.50
N PRO A 117 -3.56 6.19 17.52
CA PRO A 117 -4.47 7.33 17.67
C PRO A 117 -5.66 7.32 16.72
N ILE A 118 -5.50 6.83 15.49
CA ILE A 118 -6.58 6.75 14.50
C ILE A 118 -7.62 5.72 14.91
N PHE A 119 -7.19 4.50 15.30
CA PHE A 119 -8.08 3.47 15.77
C PHE A 119 -8.77 3.88 17.08
N ASN A 120 -8.02 4.47 18.02
CA ASN A 120 -8.57 4.97 19.28
C ASN A 120 -9.63 6.05 19.05
N PHE A 121 -9.41 6.94 18.10
CA PHE A 121 -10.40 7.96 17.74
C PHE A 121 -11.67 7.35 17.15
N LEU A 122 -11.52 6.45 16.18
CA LEU A 122 -12.65 5.86 15.45
C LEU A 122 -13.47 4.89 16.30
N THR A 123 -12.83 4.06 17.13
CA THR A 123 -13.46 2.91 17.81
C THR A 123 -13.55 3.07 19.33
N GLY A 124 -12.91 4.07 19.89
CA GLY A 124 -12.72 4.23 21.33
C GLY A 124 -11.52 3.44 21.88
N GLY A 125 -10.72 2.82 21.00
CA GLY A 125 -9.54 2.04 21.38
C GLY A 125 -9.87 0.63 21.88
N ILE A 126 -8.84 -0.07 22.36
CA ILE A 126 -8.92 -1.48 22.80
C ILE A 126 -9.88 -1.69 23.97
N ASP A 127 -10.01 -0.73 24.86
CA ASP A 127 -10.87 -0.84 26.05
C ASP A 127 -12.37 -0.73 25.72
N VAL A 128 -12.73 -0.02 24.65
CA VAL A 128 -14.12 0.21 24.20
C VAL A 128 -14.49 -0.71 23.06
N GLY A 129 -13.59 -0.88 22.12
CA GLY A 129 -13.69 -1.78 20.98
C GLY A 129 -14.60 -1.35 19.85
N SER A 130 -15.58 -0.46 20.10
CA SER A 130 -16.53 0.00 19.09
C SER A 130 -17.12 1.36 19.46
N LYS A 131 -17.30 2.23 18.46
CA LYS A 131 -17.85 3.57 18.65
C LYS A 131 -18.84 3.89 17.54
N THR A 132 -19.98 4.46 17.95
CA THR A 132 -21.00 4.93 17.03
C THR A 132 -20.82 6.43 16.78
N TRP A 133 -20.78 6.79 15.52
CA TRP A 133 -20.73 8.17 15.05
C TRP A 133 -22.06 8.55 14.42
N VAL A 134 -22.46 9.79 14.62
CA VAL A 134 -23.64 10.38 14.00
C VAL A 134 -23.29 11.77 13.48
N ILE A 135 -24.05 12.25 12.51
CA ILE A 135 -23.93 13.63 12.06
C ILE A 135 -24.49 14.53 13.14
N ASP A 136 -23.71 15.48 13.64
CA ASP A 136 -24.22 16.50 14.57
C ASP A 136 -25.02 17.54 13.79
N SER A 137 -26.32 17.29 13.68
CA SER A 137 -27.24 18.16 12.95
C SER A 137 -27.35 19.58 13.50
N ASN A 138 -26.92 19.82 14.74
CA ASN A 138 -26.98 21.14 15.38
C ASN A 138 -25.74 21.99 15.11
N TYR A 139 -24.70 21.37 14.52
CA TYR A 139 -23.47 22.10 14.22
C TYR A 139 -23.59 22.80 12.86
N ASP A 140 -23.26 24.09 12.80
CA ASP A 140 -23.23 24.86 11.58
C ASP A 140 -22.11 24.34 10.66
N GLY A 141 -22.42 24.07 9.39
CA GLY A 141 -21.46 23.49 8.47
C GLY A 141 -21.22 21.99 8.63
N HIS A 142 -22.05 21.29 9.42
CA HIS A 142 -21.97 19.82 9.61
C HIS A 142 -22.05 19.04 8.30
N PHE A 143 -22.58 19.64 7.25
CA PHE A 143 -22.64 19.09 5.90
C PHE A 143 -22.42 20.22 4.88
N GLY A 144 -21.55 19.99 3.89
CA GLY A 144 -21.28 21.03 2.91
C GLY A 144 -20.28 20.61 1.83
N VAL A 145 -20.01 21.57 0.94
CA VAL A 145 -19.05 21.44 -0.15
C VAL A 145 -18.03 22.55 -0.03
N GLY A 146 -16.77 22.19 -0.05
CA GLY A 146 -15.66 23.14 0.09
C GLY A 146 -14.48 22.78 -0.79
N VAL A 147 -13.41 23.54 -0.62
CA VAL A 147 -12.09 23.24 -1.19
C VAL A 147 -11.44 22.09 -0.43
N ASN A 148 -10.34 21.58 -0.99
CA ASN A 148 -9.54 20.56 -0.32
C ASN A 148 -9.17 21.02 1.11
N PRO A 149 -9.52 20.27 2.16
CA PRO A 149 -9.27 20.65 3.56
C PRO A 149 -7.78 20.81 3.90
N THR A 150 -6.88 20.40 3.03
CA THR A 150 -5.43 20.61 3.20
C THR A 150 -4.96 22.00 2.78
N ASP A 151 -5.83 22.83 2.20
CA ASP A 151 -5.48 24.22 1.85
C ASP A 151 -5.67 25.14 3.06
N PRO A 152 -4.59 25.60 3.70
CA PRO A 152 -4.67 26.41 4.91
C PRO A 152 -5.33 27.79 4.70
N ALA A 153 -5.52 28.22 3.45
CA ALA A 153 -6.15 29.50 3.13
C ALA A 153 -7.66 29.49 3.38
N PHE A 154 -8.28 28.31 3.47
CA PHE A 154 -9.73 28.18 3.50
C PHE A 154 -10.31 27.66 4.82
N GLY A 155 -9.50 27.15 5.73
CA GLY A 155 -9.97 26.65 7.02
C GLY A 155 -10.81 25.37 6.91
N GLU A 156 -11.54 25.05 7.97
CA GLU A 156 -12.26 23.77 8.13
C GLU A 156 -13.73 23.83 7.66
N ILE A 157 -14.26 25.02 7.37
CA ILE A 157 -15.68 25.21 7.03
C ILE A 157 -15.88 25.10 5.51
N PRO A 158 -16.93 24.41 5.02
CA PRO A 158 -17.24 24.33 3.60
C PRO A 158 -17.50 25.73 3.00
N HIS A 159 -16.80 26.07 1.91
CA HIS A 159 -16.83 27.39 1.30
C HIS A 159 -17.91 27.61 0.23
N TYR A 160 -18.27 26.51 -0.48
CA TYR A 160 -19.21 26.59 -1.59
C TYR A 160 -20.66 26.39 -1.13
N TYR A 161 -20.86 25.53 -0.18
CA TYR A 161 -22.13 25.27 0.47
C TYR A 161 -21.87 24.79 1.90
N SER A 162 -22.57 25.37 2.85
CA SER A 162 -22.52 25.03 4.28
C SER A 162 -23.96 24.93 4.79
N ALA A 163 -24.33 23.76 5.30
CA ALA A 163 -25.66 23.53 5.84
C ALA A 163 -25.85 24.26 7.17
N GLU A 164 -26.93 25.00 7.31
CA GLU A 164 -27.36 25.54 8.60
C GLU A 164 -27.83 24.40 9.54
N PRO A 165 -27.84 24.60 10.85
CA PRO A 165 -28.32 23.60 11.79
C PRO A 165 -29.69 23.04 11.39
N ASN A 166 -29.79 21.70 11.36
CA ASN A 166 -30.99 20.92 10.99
C ASN A 166 -31.55 21.17 9.57
N GLN A 167 -30.80 21.82 8.69
CA GLN A 167 -31.25 22.16 7.34
C GLN A 167 -31.63 20.95 6.50
N GLN A 168 -31.02 19.79 6.75
CA GLN A 168 -31.29 18.55 6.05
C GLN A 168 -32.28 17.63 6.78
N SER A 169 -33.03 18.16 7.75
CA SER A 169 -34.06 17.41 8.44
C SER A 169 -35.10 16.87 7.44
N GLY A 170 -35.43 15.59 7.52
CA GLY A 170 -36.32 14.90 6.60
C GLY A 170 -35.63 14.17 5.43
N ASN A 171 -34.32 14.27 5.29
CA ASN A 171 -33.56 13.52 4.26
C ASN A 171 -33.05 12.17 4.76
N GLY A 172 -33.32 11.78 6.00
CA GLY A 172 -32.91 10.52 6.61
C GLY A 172 -31.46 10.48 7.10
N MET A 173 -30.59 11.37 6.59
CA MET A 173 -29.15 11.30 6.89
C MET A 173 -28.81 11.60 8.37
N TYR A 174 -29.69 12.25 9.11
CA TYR A 174 -29.48 12.47 10.55
C TYR A 174 -29.84 11.26 11.41
N ASP A 175 -30.55 10.28 10.82
CA ASP A 175 -30.89 9.02 11.47
C ASP A 175 -29.79 7.96 11.26
N ASP A 176 -28.86 8.21 10.33
CA ASP A 176 -27.77 7.30 10.02
C ASP A 176 -26.78 7.20 11.19
N LYS A 177 -26.30 5.98 11.41
CA LYS A 177 -25.31 5.64 12.42
C LYS A 177 -24.14 4.95 11.76
N TYR A 178 -22.95 5.43 11.99
CA TYR A 178 -21.71 4.89 11.46
C TYR A 178 -20.95 4.22 12.60
N ILE A 179 -20.86 2.89 12.59
CA ILE A 179 -20.27 2.11 13.67
C ILE A 179 -18.93 1.55 13.20
N PHE A 180 -17.86 1.95 13.87
CA PHE A 180 -16.53 1.41 13.64
C PHE A 180 -16.16 0.49 14.80
N SER A 181 -15.78 -0.76 14.48
CA SER A 181 -15.39 -1.78 15.46
C SER A 181 -13.99 -2.28 15.19
N LEU A 182 -13.18 -2.42 16.25
CA LEU A 182 -11.85 -3.04 16.18
C LEU A 182 -11.96 -4.53 15.87
N ASP A 183 -12.91 -5.23 16.48
CA ASP A 183 -13.13 -6.63 16.22
C ASP A 183 -13.52 -6.87 14.76
N GLY A 184 -12.62 -7.55 14.05
CA GLY A 184 -12.76 -7.85 12.63
C GLY A 184 -12.71 -6.62 11.70
N PHE A 185 -12.27 -5.44 12.18
CA PHE A 185 -12.18 -4.18 11.41
C PHE A 185 -13.48 -3.86 10.67
N LYS A 186 -14.60 -3.93 11.39
CA LYS A 186 -15.94 -3.79 10.81
C LYS A 186 -16.37 -2.34 10.74
N PHE A 187 -17.09 -2.05 9.68
CA PHE A 187 -17.86 -0.82 9.51
C PHE A 187 -19.31 -1.20 9.20
N ASP A 188 -20.24 -0.72 10.02
CA ASP A 188 -21.68 -0.90 9.85
C ASP A 188 -22.37 0.48 9.74
N MET A 189 -23.46 0.54 8.96
CA MET A 189 -24.25 1.74 8.72
C MET A 189 -25.73 1.43 8.81
#